data_2a818dacd9778c24119ff41230956e0f
#
_entry.id   2a818dacd9778c24119ff41230956e0f
#
_cell.length_a   1.000
_cell.length_b   1.000
_cell.length_c   1.000
_cell.angle_alpha   90.00
_cell.angle_beta   90.00
_cell.angle_gamma   90.00
#
_symmetry.space_group_name_H-M   'P 1'
#
loop_
_entity.id
_entity.type
_entity.pdbx_description
1 polymer ?
#
loop_
_entity_poly.entity_id
_entity_poly.type
_entity_poly.pdbx_seq_one_letter_code
_entity_poly.pdbx_strand_id
1 'polypeptide(L)'
;MKKCFYADFGAVGDGVTNDFEAIKRCHEYANENGCEVKATEGKTYYIGKTDGEYVSVKTSVDWTGASFFIDDKAIDVKSKDRVTDIFVMESSFDNWLTEYKEDSDIVKGLSGGFKKDIKNIGFAPGYRALVYVYDRNNYAFNRFGLNGSLTPPPQHEFTIVEPNGDIVDKTEFFLDFTGVTEIKVYRVDDEPITLTGGKFITNANDAPPEYTYYARGLNLFRSNVTIRDTVHEIVGEGEHGAPYIGFINYRTTHNLRCENLSLQGHRTFYDFFPDGRRRSPMGSYDIGGSDANEVVFYNCTQNNFFEEGSDSVPRKESEYWGIMGTNYCKNLTYEQCLLSRFDAHSGIYNATVKDTTILNIKLTGGGTALIENSTVYENHTGFVYLRADYGSTWNGDLIIRNSRYLNDTEDSNLIYGAWFNWSYFGTDVPHLPNITVDNLYIKNSSGTNYVYKWSSQNHRFNENHELFVEDAKGDTIDQPTLKDGSKNNNPRMLQSTVTVKNCDKNYGFVGATDEYVSGKIQIKYE
;
A
#
# COMPACT_ATOMS: atom_id res chain seq x y z
N MET A 1 20.54 17.06 -23.21
CA MET A 1 20.95 15.69 -22.81
C MET A 1 21.11 14.88 -24.09
N LYS A 2 22.11 14.01 -24.20
CA LYS A 2 22.25 13.07 -25.32
C LYS A 2 21.09 12.07 -25.26
N LYS A 3 20.59 11.64 -26.43
CA LYS A 3 19.47 10.67 -26.51
C LYS A 3 19.94 9.38 -27.14
N CYS A 4 19.37 8.25 -26.71
CA CYS A 4 19.51 6.95 -27.33
C CYS A 4 18.12 6.36 -27.60
N PHE A 5 17.98 5.69 -28.73
CA PHE A 5 16.72 5.15 -29.18
C PHE A 5 16.78 3.61 -29.18
N TYR A 6 15.71 2.96 -28.85
CA TYR A 6 15.62 1.49 -28.89
C TYR A 6 15.97 0.92 -30.28
N ALA A 7 15.59 1.62 -31.34
CA ALA A 7 15.90 1.23 -32.72
C ALA A 7 17.41 1.17 -33.00
N ASP A 8 18.23 2.02 -32.36
CA ASP A 8 19.68 2.04 -32.52
C ASP A 8 20.35 0.76 -31.96
N PHE A 9 19.62 0.04 -31.10
CA PHE A 9 20.06 -1.21 -30.47
C PHE A 9 19.35 -2.46 -31.04
N GLY A 10 18.57 -2.27 -32.11
CA GLY A 10 17.95 -3.35 -32.88
C GLY A 10 16.53 -3.70 -32.49
N ALA A 11 15.84 -2.86 -31.68
CA ALA A 11 14.42 -3.06 -31.41
C ALA A 11 13.59 -2.82 -32.68
N VAL A 12 12.68 -3.76 -32.99
CA VAL A 12 11.83 -3.73 -34.19
C VAL A 12 10.56 -2.94 -33.95
N GLY A 13 9.94 -3.13 -32.81
CA GLY A 13 8.68 -2.46 -32.42
C GLY A 13 7.52 -2.78 -33.36
N ASP A 14 7.37 -4.04 -33.76
CA ASP A 14 6.32 -4.54 -34.66
C ASP A 14 5.16 -5.23 -33.89
N GLY A 15 5.27 -5.32 -32.57
CA GLY A 15 4.30 -5.98 -31.69
C GLY A 15 4.38 -7.51 -31.67
N VAL A 16 5.37 -8.10 -32.32
CA VAL A 16 5.52 -9.57 -32.45
C VAL A 16 6.93 -10.04 -32.08
N THR A 17 7.95 -9.32 -32.57
CA THR A 17 9.35 -9.62 -32.27
C THR A 17 9.66 -9.28 -30.81
N ASN A 18 10.27 -10.21 -30.06
CA ASN A 18 10.64 -9.91 -28.69
C ASN A 18 11.78 -8.89 -28.65
N ASP A 19 11.46 -7.66 -28.24
CA ASP A 19 12.37 -6.52 -28.22
C ASP A 19 13.14 -6.39 -26.90
N PHE A 20 12.92 -7.29 -25.94
CA PHE A 20 13.47 -7.16 -24.58
C PHE A 20 14.99 -6.94 -24.58
N GLU A 21 15.75 -7.75 -25.30
CA GLU A 21 17.22 -7.67 -25.35
C GLU A 21 17.73 -6.37 -25.98
N ALA A 22 17.03 -5.86 -26.99
CA ALA A 22 17.39 -4.59 -27.62
C ALA A 22 17.11 -3.40 -26.69
N ILE A 23 15.97 -3.43 -25.99
CA ILE A 23 15.60 -2.45 -24.96
C ILE A 23 16.64 -2.46 -23.84
N LYS A 24 17.00 -3.64 -23.33
CA LYS A 24 18.01 -3.80 -22.26
C LYS A 24 19.36 -3.18 -22.65
N ARG A 25 19.89 -3.52 -23.82
CA ARG A 25 21.15 -2.92 -24.30
C ARG A 25 21.10 -1.40 -24.45
N CYS A 26 19.94 -0.86 -24.85
CA CYS A 26 19.78 0.60 -24.94
C CYS A 26 19.89 1.27 -23.57
N HIS A 27 19.25 0.70 -22.55
CA HIS A 27 19.33 1.21 -21.19
C HIS A 27 20.72 1.01 -20.55
N GLU A 28 21.38 -0.11 -20.79
CA GLU A 28 22.78 -0.32 -20.37
C GLU A 28 23.67 0.79 -20.91
N TYR A 29 23.60 1.05 -22.22
CA TYR A 29 24.35 2.15 -22.83
C TYR A 29 23.97 3.50 -22.24
N ALA A 30 22.68 3.76 -22.02
CA ALA A 30 22.20 5.02 -21.47
C ALA A 30 22.71 5.24 -20.04
N ASN A 31 22.70 4.21 -19.22
CA ASN A 31 23.20 4.25 -17.84
C ASN A 31 24.70 4.58 -17.79
N GLU A 32 25.49 4.01 -18.69
CA GLU A 32 26.94 4.25 -18.78
C GLU A 32 27.28 5.65 -19.31
N ASN A 33 26.45 6.20 -20.19
CA ASN A 33 26.76 7.43 -20.93
C ASN A 33 25.92 8.65 -20.47
N GLY A 34 25.06 8.51 -19.48
CA GLY A 34 24.20 9.59 -19.00
C GLY A 34 23.21 10.09 -20.06
N CYS A 35 22.67 9.19 -20.90
CA CYS A 35 21.74 9.53 -21.97
C CYS A 35 20.29 9.40 -21.50
N GLU A 36 19.40 10.24 -22.03
CA GLU A 36 17.96 10.00 -21.98
C GLU A 36 17.58 8.89 -22.97
N VAL A 37 16.83 7.88 -22.53
CA VAL A 37 16.31 6.84 -23.43
C VAL A 37 15.01 7.30 -24.07
N LYS A 38 14.83 7.00 -25.36
CA LYS A 38 13.61 7.35 -26.07
C LYS A 38 13.06 6.20 -26.90
N ALA A 39 11.78 5.89 -26.69
CA ALA A 39 11.03 4.99 -27.56
C ALA A 39 10.65 5.70 -28.88
N THR A 40 10.44 4.93 -29.93
CA THR A 40 9.98 5.47 -31.22
C THR A 40 8.46 5.56 -31.21
N GLU A 41 7.92 6.72 -31.51
CA GLU A 41 6.47 6.96 -31.63
C GLU A 41 5.81 6.02 -32.64
N GLY A 42 4.62 5.52 -32.32
CA GLY A 42 3.84 4.60 -33.15
C GLY A 42 4.34 3.15 -33.13
N LYS A 43 5.42 2.84 -32.41
CA LYS A 43 5.93 1.48 -32.28
C LYS A 43 5.24 0.72 -31.14
N THR A 44 5.11 -0.61 -31.31
CA THR A 44 4.66 -1.53 -30.28
C THR A 44 5.77 -2.54 -30.00
N TYR A 45 6.37 -2.43 -28.82
CA TYR A 45 7.42 -3.35 -28.38
C TYR A 45 6.80 -4.54 -27.69
N TYR A 46 7.02 -5.74 -28.25
CA TYR A 46 6.59 -6.99 -27.62
C TYR A 46 7.62 -7.49 -26.62
N ILE A 47 7.17 -7.82 -25.41
CA ILE A 47 7.99 -8.37 -24.34
C ILE A 47 7.36 -9.69 -23.89
N GLY A 48 7.96 -10.79 -24.32
CA GLY A 48 7.61 -12.13 -23.86
C GLY A 48 8.57 -12.61 -22.79
N LYS A 49 9.31 -13.68 -23.12
CA LYS A 49 10.32 -14.26 -22.25
C LYS A 49 11.52 -13.31 -22.04
N THR A 50 12.00 -13.22 -20.81
CA THR A 50 13.15 -12.38 -20.40
C THR A 50 14.28 -13.22 -19.75
N ASP A 51 14.10 -14.53 -19.60
CA ASP A 51 15.02 -15.45 -18.93
C ASP A 51 15.34 -15.07 -17.46
N GLY A 52 14.41 -14.33 -16.82
CA GLY A 52 14.57 -13.82 -15.47
C GLY A 52 15.50 -12.60 -15.37
N GLU A 53 15.73 -11.93 -16.48
CA GLU A 53 16.46 -10.67 -16.55
C GLU A 53 15.52 -9.47 -16.59
N TYR A 54 16.02 -8.29 -16.26
CA TYR A 54 15.31 -7.03 -16.25
C TYR A 54 16.12 -5.92 -16.92
N VAL A 55 15.43 -4.84 -17.24
CA VAL A 55 16.03 -3.61 -17.77
C VAL A 55 16.35 -2.68 -16.60
N SER A 56 17.64 -2.46 -16.31
CA SER A 56 18.09 -1.49 -15.32
C SER A 56 17.93 -0.07 -15.85
N VAL A 57 17.21 0.79 -15.12
CA VAL A 57 16.92 2.17 -15.51
C VAL A 57 17.52 3.13 -14.49
N LYS A 58 18.57 3.86 -14.90
CA LYS A 58 19.24 4.87 -14.06
C LYS A 58 19.14 6.28 -14.63
N THR A 59 18.56 6.44 -15.81
CA THR A 59 18.40 7.73 -16.50
C THR A 59 16.93 7.97 -16.86
N SER A 60 16.58 9.22 -17.19
CA SER A 60 15.22 9.55 -17.64
C SER A 60 14.85 8.85 -18.94
N VAL A 61 13.55 8.56 -19.09
CA VAL A 61 13.00 7.82 -20.23
C VAL A 61 11.79 8.55 -20.80
N ASP A 62 11.71 8.63 -22.11
CA ASP A 62 10.55 9.15 -22.85
C ASP A 62 9.96 8.03 -23.73
N TRP A 63 8.84 7.49 -23.30
CA TRP A 63 8.05 6.48 -23.99
C TRP A 63 6.84 7.07 -24.75
N THR A 64 6.77 8.40 -24.88
CA THR A 64 5.61 9.06 -25.48
C THR A 64 5.30 8.51 -26.87
N GLY A 65 4.04 8.15 -27.07
CA GLY A 65 3.53 7.61 -28.35
C GLY A 65 3.92 6.16 -28.66
N ALA A 66 4.64 5.46 -27.78
CA ALA A 66 4.97 4.05 -27.92
C ALA A 66 4.07 3.16 -27.08
N SER A 67 3.94 1.90 -27.48
CA SER A 67 3.24 0.84 -26.72
C SER A 67 4.19 -0.30 -26.38
N PHE A 68 3.90 -0.96 -25.25
CA PHE A 68 4.61 -2.15 -24.77
C PHE A 68 3.58 -3.25 -24.52
N PHE A 69 3.70 -4.37 -25.22
CA PHE A 69 2.85 -5.52 -25.01
C PHE A 69 3.59 -6.57 -24.20
N ILE A 70 3.23 -6.70 -22.92
CA ILE A 70 3.83 -7.62 -21.97
C ILE A 70 2.98 -8.91 -21.97
N ASP A 71 3.53 -9.98 -22.53
CA ASP A 71 2.80 -11.23 -22.74
C ASP A 71 3.08 -12.25 -21.64
N ASP A 72 2.31 -12.19 -20.55
CA ASP A 72 2.45 -13.08 -19.42
C ASP A 72 1.87 -14.49 -19.67
N LYS A 73 1.09 -14.67 -20.76
CA LYS A 73 0.66 -15.99 -21.21
C LYS A 73 1.75 -16.78 -21.94
N ALA A 74 2.73 -16.06 -22.51
CA ALA A 74 3.82 -16.68 -23.27
C ALA A 74 4.98 -17.18 -22.40
N ILE A 75 4.98 -16.93 -21.08
CA ILE A 75 6.04 -17.34 -20.18
C ILE A 75 5.71 -18.63 -19.44
N ASP A 76 6.74 -19.42 -19.12
CA ASP A 76 6.60 -20.56 -18.22
C ASP A 76 6.37 -20.08 -16.79
N VAL A 77 5.24 -20.48 -16.19
CA VAL A 77 4.86 -20.11 -14.81
C VAL A 77 5.89 -20.55 -13.76
N LYS A 78 6.76 -21.53 -14.07
CA LYS A 78 7.84 -21.99 -13.19
C LYS A 78 9.14 -21.22 -13.39
N SER A 79 9.24 -20.41 -14.43
CA SER A 79 10.43 -19.61 -14.71
C SER A 79 10.56 -18.44 -13.73
N LYS A 80 11.76 -17.85 -13.68
CA LYS A 80 12.01 -16.63 -12.93
C LYS A 80 11.27 -15.43 -13.51
N ASP A 81 10.92 -15.47 -14.80
CA ASP A 81 10.20 -14.39 -15.48
C ASP A 81 8.93 -13.98 -14.73
N ARG A 82 8.21 -14.93 -14.15
CA ARG A 82 6.99 -14.70 -13.38
C ARG A 82 7.16 -13.68 -12.24
N VAL A 83 8.32 -13.62 -11.63
CA VAL A 83 8.62 -12.80 -10.45
C VAL A 83 9.72 -11.76 -10.73
N THR A 84 9.96 -11.45 -12.00
CA THR A 84 10.96 -10.46 -12.42
C THR A 84 10.28 -9.33 -13.17
N ASP A 85 10.32 -8.13 -12.60
CA ASP A 85 9.81 -6.93 -13.26
C ASP A 85 10.59 -6.62 -14.54
N ILE A 86 9.92 -6.00 -15.50
CA ILE A 86 10.53 -5.68 -16.81
C ILE A 86 11.52 -4.52 -16.70
N PHE A 87 11.10 -3.43 -16.04
CA PHE A 87 11.93 -2.25 -15.86
C PHE A 87 12.17 -2.02 -14.37
N VAL A 88 13.43 -1.94 -13.98
CA VAL A 88 13.81 -1.69 -12.58
C VAL A 88 14.56 -0.38 -12.48
N MET A 89 13.96 0.60 -11.83
CA MET A 89 14.57 1.89 -11.54
C MET A 89 15.53 1.72 -10.36
N GLU A 90 16.80 1.78 -10.63
CA GLU A 90 17.87 1.54 -9.67
C GLU A 90 18.59 2.84 -9.29
N SER A 91 19.17 2.85 -8.10
CA SER A 91 20.06 3.92 -7.68
C SER A 91 21.23 4.09 -8.65
N SER A 92 21.64 5.34 -8.85
CA SER A 92 22.85 5.68 -9.61
C SER A 92 24.15 5.27 -8.90
N PHE A 93 24.06 4.94 -7.60
CA PHE A 93 25.20 4.57 -6.79
C PHE A 93 25.37 3.04 -6.72
N ASP A 94 26.54 2.52 -7.05
CA ASP A 94 26.83 1.08 -7.00
C ASP A 94 26.74 0.53 -5.58
N ASN A 95 27.12 1.34 -4.59
CA ASN A 95 27.07 1.02 -3.17
C ASN A 95 25.98 1.83 -2.43
N TRP A 96 24.77 1.81 -2.96
CA TRP A 96 23.65 2.56 -2.41
C TRP A 96 23.11 2.03 -1.08
N LEU A 97 23.44 0.76 -0.70
CA LEU A 97 23.07 0.11 0.55
C LEU A 97 24.29 -0.15 1.41
N THR A 98 24.22 0.28 2.68
CA THR A 98 25.15 -0.12 3.74
C THR A 98 24.37 -0.80 4.86
N GLU A 99 24.82 -1.95 5.32
CA GLU A 99 24.20 -2.72 6.41
C GLU A 99 25.11 -2.77 7.63
N TYR A 100 24.54 -2.50 8.80
CA TYR A 100 25.17 -2.63 10.09
C TYR A 100 24.46 -3.69 10.92
N LYS A 101 25.20 -4.66 11.44
CA LYS A 101 24.72 -5.76 12.28
C LYS A 101 25.11 -5.53 13.74
N GLU A 102 24.69 -6.42 14.63
CA GLU A 102 24.88 -6.33 16.09
C GLU A 102 26.37 -6.15 16.52
N ASP A 103 27.32 -6.61 15.75
CA ASP A 103 28.75 -6.49 16.00
C ASP A 103 29.33 -5.11 15.66
N SER A 104 28.61 -4.28 14.91
CA SER A 104 29.03 -2.92 14.56
C SER A 104 28.91 -1.96 15.74
N ASP A 105 29.80 -0.97 15.83
CA ASP A 105 29.76 0.06 16.89
C ASP A 105 28.49 0.93 16.82
N ILE A 106 27.94 1.13 15.61
CA ILE A 106 26.70 1.87 15.40
C ILE A 106 25.52 1.15 16.05
N VAL A 107 25.34 -0.15 15.77
CA VAL A 107 24.26 -0.94 16.37
C VAL A 107 24.45 -1.10 17.87
N LYS A 108 25.70 -1.34 18.33
CA LYS A 108 26.01 -1.39 19.77
C LYS A 108 25.64 -0.09 20.49
N GLY A 109 25.88 1.06 19.86
CA GLY A 109 25.50 2.36 20.41
C GLY A 109 23.99 2.55 20.58
N LEU A 110 23.19 1.85 19.80
CA LEU A 110 21.71 1.89 19.82
C LEU A 110 21.07 0.64 20.41
N SER A 111 21.85 -0.30 20.93
CA SER A 111 21.36 -1.60 21.44
C SER A 111 20.38 -1.48 22.61
N GLY A 112 20.42 -0.37 23.36
CA GLY A 112 19.46 -0.05 24.42
C GLY A 112 18.13 0.52 23.92
N GLY A 113 17.95 0.65 22.62
CA GLY A 113 16.77 1.26 22.00
C GLY A 113 16.76 2.79 22.09
N PHE A 114 15.65 3.37 21.66
CA PHE A 114 15.42 4.83 21.70
C PHE A 114 13.93 5.15 21.71
N LYS A 115 13.59 6.36 22.08
CA LYS A 115 12.23 6.88 22.00
C LYS A 115 11.93 7.43 20.60
N LYS A 116 10.68 7.35 20.16
CA LYS A 116 10.23 7.79 18.83
C LYS A 116 10.47 9.28 18.53
N ASP A 117 10.63 10.10 19.56
CA ASP A 117 10.81 11.55 19.44
C ASP A 117 12.27 12.01 19.28
N ILE A 118 13.21 11.06 19.06
CA ILE A 118 14.60 11.42 18.76
C ILE A 118 14.68 12.31 17.52
N LYS A 119 15.64 13.23 17.51
CA LYS A 119 15.86 14.17 16.40
C LYS A 119 17.12 13.86 15.58
N ASN A 120 17.95 12.96 16.07
CA ASN A 120 19.15 12.49 15.39
C ASN A 120 19.30 10.99 15.61
N ILE A 121 19.67 10.26 14.57
CA ILE A 121 19.77 8.78 14.61
C ILE A 121 21.00 8.27 15.38
N GLY A 122 21.88 9.15 15.82
CA GLY A 122 23.06 8.80 16.62
C GLY A 122 24.32 8.47 15.79
N PHE A 123 24.27 8.59 14.48
CA PHE A 123 25.43 8.49 13.59
C PHE A 123 25.25 9.36 12.34
N ALA A 124 26.34 9.69 11.65
CA ALA A 124 26.36 10.52 10.47
C ALA A 124 26.69 9.68 9.22
N PRO A 125 25.76 9.41 8.33
CA PRO A 125 26.03 8.66 7.11
C PRO A 125 26.89 9.41 6.09
N GLY A 126 26.96 10.75 6.18
CA GLY A 126 27.73 11.60 5.27
C GLY A 126 26.99 11.96 3.97
N TYR A 127 25.78 11.47 3.80
CA TYR A 127 24.84 11.76 2.70
C TYR A 127 23.41 11.64 3.20
N ARG A 128 22.44 12.20 2.47
CA ARG A 128 21.03 11.99 2.78
C ARG A 128 20.67 10.53 2.57
N ALA A 129 20.03 9.92 3.54
CA ALA A 129 19.75 8.50 3.52
C ALA A 129 18.36 8.15 4.05
N LEU A 130 17.82 7.06 3.53
CA LEU A 130 16.70 6.33 4.10
C LEU A 130 17.29 5.27 5.03
N VAL A 131 17.03 5.41 6.33
CA VAL A 131 17.61 4.57 7.38
C VAL A 131 16.55 3.68 7.98
N TYR A 132 16.69 2.37 7.80
CA TYR A 132 15.87 1.36 8.46
C TYR A 132 16.51 0.95 9.77
N VAL A 133 15.68 0.84 10.79
CA VAL A 133 16.03 0.29 12.09
C VAL A 133 15.21 -0.95 12.35
N TYR A 134 15.87 -2.02 12.76
CA TYR A 134 15.24 -3.30 13.10
C TYR A 134 15.51 -3.67 14.56
N ASP A 135 14.49 -4.13 15.24
CA ASP A 135 14.61 -4.93 16.46
C ASP A 135 14.06 -6.33 16.17
N ARG A 136 14.97 -7.28 15.94
CA ARG A 136 14.58 -8.68 15.62
C ARG A 136 14.15 -9.47 16.85
N ASN A 137 14.30 -8.92 18.03
CA ASN A 137 13.84 -9.50 19.29
C ASN A 137 12.40 -9.07 19.63
N ASN A 138 11.85 -8.13 18.86
CA ASN A 138 10.47 -7.67 18.96
C ASN A 138 9.74 -7.90 17.64
N TYR A 139 8.41 -7.93 17.72
CA TYR A 139 7.54 -8.10 16.55
C TYR A 139 6.85 -6.79 16.19
N ALA A 140 6.71 -6.53 14.89
CA ALA A 140 5.94 -5.40 14.39
C ALA A 140 4.46 -5.63 14.64
N PHE A 141 3.99 -6.83 14.38
CA PHE A 141 2.63 -7.30 14.65
C PHE A 141 2.62 -8.83 14.66
N ASN A 142 1.53 -9.40 15.18
CA ASN A 142 1.31 -10.84 15.14
C ASN A 142 0.01 -11.09 14.39
N ARG A 143 0.07 -11.78 13.24
CA ARG A 143 -1.07 -12.12 12.42
C ARG A 143 -1.35 -13.62 12.49
N PHE A 144 -2.42 -14.01 13.15
CA PHE A 144 -2.83 -15.40 13.24
C PHE A 144 -3.93 -15.75 12.22
N GLY A 145 -3.97 -16.96 11.77
CA GLY A 145 -5.16 -17.65 11.25
C GLY A 145 -5.42 -17.60 9.75
N LEU A 146 -5.33 -16.50 9.08
CA LEU A 146 -5.62 -16.40 7.65
C LEU A 146 -4.32 -16.40 6.83
N ASN A 147 -3.83 -17.51 6.37
CA ASN A 147 -2.57 -17.70 5.67
C ASN A 147 -1.33 -17.79 6.56
N GLY A 148 -1.50 -18.20 7.79
CA GLY A 148 -0.53 -18.78 8.69
C GLY A 148 0.95 -18.47 8.48
N SER A 149 1.37 -17.20 8.42
CA SER A 149 2.76 -16.92 8.68
C SER A 149 2.97 -17.09 10.18
N LEU A 150 3.50 -18.23 10.55
CA LEU A 150 3.82 -18.58 11.95
C LEU A 150 4.98 -17.73 12.50
N THR A 151 5.62 -16.92 11.67
CA THR A 151 6.73 -16.06 12.07
C THR A 151 6.29 -14.61 11.90
N PRO A 152 5.99 -13.90 12.97
CA PRO A 152 5.68 -12.48 12.89
C PRO A 152 6.90 -11.70 12.37
N PRO A 153 6.70 -10.66 11.55
CA PRO A 153 7.80 -9.84 11.09
C PRO A 153 8.45 -9.11 12.27
N PRO A 154 9.78 -8.94 12.25
CA PRO A 154 10.46 -8.17 13.27
C PRO A 154 9.96 -6.73 13.29
N GLN A 155 10.03 -6.10 14.45
CA GLN A 155 9.78 -4.68 14.54
C GLN A 155 10.79 -3.95 13.67
N HIS A 156 10.29 -3.14 12.74
CA HIS A 156 11.12 -2.28 11.92
C HIS A 156 10.37 -1.01 11.56
N GLU A 157 11.13 0.02 11.35
CA GLU A 157 10.66 1.30 10.85
C GLU A 157 11.82 2.02 10.16
N PHE A 158 11.49 2.97 9.29
CA PHE A 158 12.50 3.78 8.63
C PHE A 158 12.26 5.28 8.85
N THR A 159 13.31 6.05 8.66
CA THR A 159 13.30 7.51 8.64
C THR A 159 14.22 8.02 7.53
N ILE A 160 14.07 9.29 7.16
CA ILE A 160 15.02 9.98 6.29
C ILE A 160 15.95 10.79 7.18
N VAL A 161 17.25 10.71 6.93
CA VAL A 161 18.24 11.49 7.66
C VAL A 161 19.08 12.35 6.74
N GLU A 162 19.48 13.50 7.25
CA GLU A 162 20.48 14.37 6.63
C GLU A 162 21.92 13.80 6.81
N PRO A 163 22.93 14.31 6.08
CA PRO A 163 24.30 13.79 6.15
C PRO A 163 24.90 13.71 7.56
N ASN A 164 24.45 14.56 8.49
CA ASN A 164 24.88 14.59 9.88
C ASN A 164 24.07 13.68 10.81
N GLY A 165 23.09 12.94 10.28
CA GLY A 165 22.22 12.04 11.03
C GLY A 165 20.96 12.68 11.61
N ASP A 166 20.71 13.97 11.36
CA ASP A 166 19.47 14.63 11.77
C ASP A 166 18.28 14.06 11.00
N ILE A 167 17.20 13.76 11.72
CA ILE A 167 15.98 13.23 11.16
C ILE A 167 15.21 14.34 10.44
N VAL A 168 14.82 14.09 9.22
CA VAL A 168 14.03 15.02 8.39
C VAL A 168 12.59 15.11 8.94
N ASP A 169 12.06 16.33 9.02
CA ASP A 169 10.68 16.57 9.46
C ASP A 169 9.66 15.71 8.70
N LYS A 170 8.63 15.26 9.42
CA LYS A 170 7.57 14.35 8.94
C LYS A 170 8.04 12.94 8.57
N THR A 171 9.27 12.57 8.89
CA THR A 171 9.76 11.20 8.73
C THR A 171 10.13 10.56 10.05
N GLU A 172 9.85 11.22 11.17
CA GLU A 172 10.13 10.76 12.53
C GLU A 172 9.62 9.34 12.76
N PHE A 173 10.21 8.67 13.73
CA PHE A 173 9.73 7.38 14.17
C PHE A 173 8.35 7.48 14.84
N PHE A 174 7.49 6.53 14.58
CA PHE A 174 6.18 6.39 15.24
C PHE A 174 6.20 5.41 16.39
N LEU A 175 7.21 4.53 16.43
CA LEU A 175 7.36 3.50 17.43
C LEU A 175 8.59 3.77 18.30
N ASP A 176 8.46 3.47 19.59
CA ASP A 176 9.61 3.32 20.48
C ASP A 176 10.33 2.01 20.16
N PHE A 177 11.65 2.02 20.18
CA PHE A 177 12.47 0.83 20.08
C PHE A 177 13.04 0.49 21.45
N THR A 178 12.91 -0.77 21.88
CA THR A 178 13.48 -1.28 23.13
C THR A 178 14.87 -1.88 22.93
N GLY A 179 15.23 -2.11 21.68
CA GLY A 179 16.55 -2.55 21.24
C GLY A 179 16.73 -2.27 19.76
N VAL A 180 17.97 -2.32 19.29
CA VAL A 180 18.31 -2.27 17.85
C VAL A 180 19.27 -3.40 17.56
N THR A 181 18.94 -4.22 16.56
CA THR A 181 19.73 -5.39 16.16
C THR A 181 20.33 -5.26 14.77
N GLU A 182 19.77 -4.39 13.93
CA GLU A 182 20.23 -4.19 12.55
C GLU A 182 19.83 -2.80 12.07
N ILE A 183 20.72 -2.18 11.30
CA ILE A 183 20.46 -0.93 10.61
C ILE A 183 20.82 -1.09 9.14
N LYS A 184 19.94 -0.63 8.26
CA LYS A 184 20.20 -0.53 6.81
C LYS A 184 20.12 0.92 6.40
N VAL A 185 21.12 1.38 5.68
CA VAL A 185 21.24 2.76 5.21
C VAL A 185 21.25 2.76 3.70
N TYR A 186 20.18 3.31 3.12
CA TYR A 186 20.04 3.43 1.68
C TYR A 186 20.29 4.89 1.29
N ARG A 187 21.29 5.11 0.45
CA ARG A 187 21.63 6.44 -0.04
C ARG A 187 20.52 6.96 -0.94
N VAL A 188 20.05 8.17 -0.68
CA VAL A 188 19.08 8.87 -1.53
C VAL A 188 19.79 9.41 -2.77
N ASP A 189 19.25 9.14 -3.96
CA ASP A 189 19.72 9.75 -5.21
C ASP A 189 19.29 11.22 -5.25
N ASP A 190 20.24 12.14 -5.41
CA ASP A 190 19.95 13.58 -5.45
C ASP A 190 19.38 14.01 -6.81
N GLU A 191 19.85 13.37 -7.89
CA GLU A 191 19.40 13.68 -9.25
C GLU A 191 18.09 12.97 -9.58
N PRO A 192 17.01 13.72 -9.89
CA PRO A 192 15.73 13.11 -10.22
C PRO A 192 15.76 12.48 -11.62
N ILE A 193 14.97 11.40 -11.79
CA ILE A 193 14.66 10.85 -13.10
C ILE A 193 13.16 10.92 -13.37
N THR A 194 12.82 11.06 -14.65
CA THR A 194 11.42 11.09 -15.10
C THR A 194 11.19 9.99 -16.13
N LEU A 195 10.12 9.23 -15.94
CA LEU A 195 9.57 8.27 -16.89
C LEU A 195 8.32 8.91 -17.48
N THR A 196 8.32 9.19 -18.78
CA THR A 196 7.22 9.93 -19.43
C THR A 196 6.54 9.08 -20.47
N GLY A 197 5.20 9.04 -20.42
CA GLY A 197 4.39 8.41 -21.46
C GLY A 197 4.40 6.89 -21.41
N GLY A 198 4.13 6.27 -22.54
CA GLY A 198 4.05 4.83 -22.71
C GLY A 198 2.65 4.27 -22.45
N LYS A 199 2.21 3.39 -23.37
CA LYS A 199 1.04 2.55 -23.17
C LYS A 199 1.50 1.12 -22.93
N PHE A 200 1.34 0.64 -21.71
CA PHE A 200 1.67 -0.72 -21.31
C PHE A 200 0.41 -1.58 -21.34
N ILE A 201 0.50 -2.73 -21.99
CA ILE A 201 -0.61 -3.67 -22.13
C ILE A 201 -0.15 -5.02 -21.59
N THR A 202 -0.70 -5.42 -20.45
CA THR A 202 -0.44 -6.75 -19.88
C THR A 202 -1.44 -7.76 -20.43
N ASN A 203 -0.96 -8.77 -21.17
CA ASN A 203 -1.73 -9.95 -21.47
C ASN A 203 -1.69 -10.89 -20.27
N ALA A 204 -2.73 -10.81 -19.44
CA ALA A 204 -2.75 -11.40 -18.09
C ALA A 204 -2.57 -12.93 -18.14
N ASN A 205 -1.82 -13.46 -17.17
CA ASN A 205 -1.54 -14.89 -17.07
C ASN A 205 -2.80 -15.71 -16.73
N ASP A 206 -2.74 -17.00 -17.05
CA ASP A 206 -3.74 -18.02 -16.67
C ASP A 206 -3.16 -19.02 -15.66
N ALA A 207 -2.22 -18.61 -14.83
CA ALA A 207 -1.51 -19.50 -13.92
C ALA A 207 -2.45 -20.08 -12.85
N PRO A 208 -2.20 -21.34 -12.42
CA PRO A 208 -2.86 -21.91 -11.26
C PRO A 208 -2.57 -21.13 -9.97
N PRO A 209 -3.44 -21.20 -8.96
CA PRO A 209 -3.37 -20.42 -7.73
C PRO A 209 -2.06 -20.51 -6.94
N GLU A 210 -1.36 -21.61 -7.04
CA GLU A 210 -0.06 -21.80 -6.38
C GLU A 210 1.06 -20.91 -6.94
N TYR A 211 0.89 -20.36 -8.14
CA TYR A 211 1.84 -19.46 -8.78
C TYR A 211 1.40 -18.01 -8.66
N THR A 212 1.08 -17.60 -7.44
CA THR A 212 0.62 -16.25 -7.17
C THR A 212 1.72 -15.22 -7.24
N TYR A 213 1.30 -14.03 -7.41
CA TYR A 213 1.93 -12.72 -7.50
C TYR A 213 2.96 -12.62 -8.61
N TYR A 214 2.44 -12.46 -9.81
CA TYR A 214 3.25 -12.03 -10.95
C TYR A 214 3.79 -10.61 -10.72
N ALA A 215 5.06 -10.43 -11.07
CA ALA A 215 5.73 -9.14 -11.02
C ALA A 215 6.41 -8.93 -12.38
N ARG A 216 5.74 -8.22 -13.30
CA ARG A 216 6.21 -8.01 -14.66
C ARG A 216 5.89 -6.61 -15.16
N GLY A 217 6.17 -5.64 -14.32
CA GLY A 217 5.92 -4.23 -14.58
C GLY A 217 7.13 -3.34 -14.37
N LEU A 218 6.88 -2.26 -13.67
CA LEU A 218 7.87 -1.26 -13.27
C LEU A 218 8.19 -1.44 -11.79
N ASN A 219 9.45 -1.54 -11.41
CA ASN A 219 9.85 -1.66 -10.02
C ASN A 219 10.85 -0.55 -9.65
N LEU A 220 10.58 0.15 -8.55
CA LEU A 220 11.33 1.31 -8.12
C LEU A 220 12.09 1.01 -6.82
N PHE A 221 13.42 1.01 -6.92
CA PHE A 221 14.36 0.94 -5.79
C PHE A 221 15.21 2.20 -5.69
N ARG A 222 14.69 3.31 -6.15
CA ARG A 222 15.40 4.58 -6.27
C ARG A 222 14.53 5.70 -5.72
N SER A 223 15.15 6.67 -5.11
CA SER A 223 14.50 7.93 -4.70
C SER A 223 14.45 8.96 -5.84
N ASN A 224 13.60 9.98 -5.68
CA ASN A 224 13.44 11.08 -6.61
C ASN A 224 13.02 10.63 -8.03
N VAL A 225 11.89 9.91 -8.11
CA VAL A 225 11.35 9.42 -9.39
C VAL A 225 9.99 10.08 -9.67
N THR A 226 9.80 10.52 -10.90
CA THR A 226 8.49 10.92 -11.42
C THR A 226 8.07 9.97 -12.55
N ILE A 227 6.87 9.38 -12.45
CA ILE A 227 6.21 8.65 -13.54
C ILE A 227 5.03 9.49 -13.98
N ARG A 228 4.93 9.81 -15.26
CA ARG A 228 3.83 10.65 -15.73
C ARG A 228 3.30 10.26 -17.10
N ASP A 229 2.02 10.57 -17.32
CA ASP A 229 1.35 10.41 -18.62
C ASP A 229 1.37 8.95 -19.13
N THR A 230 1.43 7.98 -18.22
CA THR A 230 1.53 6.54 -18.53
C THR A 230 0.15 5.89 -18.47
N VAL A 231 -0.10 4.99 -19.43
CA VAL A 231 -1.33 4.20 -19.50
C VAL A 231 -1.00 2.73 -19.25
N HIS A 232 -1.75 2.07 -18.37
CA HIS A 232 -1.71 0.62 -18.20
C HIS A 232 -3.07 0.02 -18.50
N GLU A 233 -3.10 -0.98 -19.38
CA GLU A 233 -4.28 -1.76 -19.73
C GLU A 233 -4.02 -3.25 -19.52
N ILE A 234 -5.09 -3.99 -19.22
CA ILE A 234 -5.05 -5.42 -18.98
C ILE A 234 -5.95 -6.10 -20.01
N VAL A 235 -5.42 -7.08 -20.72
CA VAL A 235 -6.16 -7.89 -21.66
C VAL A 235 -6.03 -9.37 -21.32
N GLY A 236 -6.92 -10.18 -21.85
CA GLY A 236 -6.84 -11.64 -21.70
C GLY A 236 -7.09 -12.18 -20.29
N GLU A 237 -7.52 -11.36 -19.36
CA GLU A 237 -7.82 -11.77 -17.99
C GLU A 237 -9.07 -12.66 -17.95
N GLY A 238 -8.95 -13.84 -17.32
CA GLY A 238 -10.05 -14.79 -17.18
C GLY A 238 -11.09 -14.35 -16.13
N GLU A 239 -12.19 -15.12 -16.00
CA GLU A 239 -13.27 -14.82 -15.06
C GLU A 239 -12.81 -14.80 -13.58
N HIS A 240 -11.78 -15.56 -13.27
CA HIS A 240 -11.24 -15.67 -11.91
C HIS A 240 -10.16 -14.64 -11.59
N GLY A 241 -9.88 -13.73 -12.53
CA GLY A 241 -8.76 -12.80 -12.42
C GLY A 241 -7.40 -13.51 -12.47
N ALA A 242 -6.35 -12.74 -12.21
CA ALA A 242 -4.98 -13.21 -12.09
C ALA A 242 -4.26 -12.45 -10.98
N PRO A 243 -3.52 -13.13 -10.08
CA PRO A 243 -2.90 -12.44 -8.96
C PRO A 243 -1.62 -11.74 -9.40
N TYR A 244 -1.61 -10.41 -9.27
CA TYR A 244 -0.47 -9.54 -9.54
C TYR A 244 -0.06 -8.79 -8.28
N ILE A 245 1.25 -8.60 -8.11
CA ILE A 245 1.78 -7.77 -7.01
C ILE A 245 1.67 -6.28 -7.33
N GLY A 246 1.64 -5.93 -8.61
CA GLY A 246 1.46 -4.58 -9.16
C GLY A 246 2.12 -4.45 -10.53
N PHE A 247 1.57 -3.57 -11.37
CA PHE A 247 2.27 -3.07 -12.56
C PHE A 247 3.34 -2.05 -12.16
N ILE A 248 3.03 -1.17 -11.19
CA ILE A 248 4.00 -0.28 -10.55
C ILE A 248 4.27 -0.79 -9.15
N ASN A 249 5.49 -1.26 -8.91
CA ASN A 249 5.97 -1.62 -7.60
C ASN A 249 6.99 -0.59 -7.12
N TYR A 250 6.93 -0.20 -5.85
CA TYR A 250 7.95 0.66 -5.26
C TYR A 250 8.31 0.20 -3.85
N ARG A 251 9.59 0.28 -3.55
CA ARG A 251 10.11 -0.09 -2.24
C ARG A 251 11.40 0.66 -1.95
N THR A 252 11.60 1.01 -0.67
CA THR A 252 12.83 1.70 -0.25
C THR A 252 13.05 2.99 -1.05
N THR A 253 11.98 3.77 -1.20
CA THR A 253 11.91 4.93 -2.07
C THR A 253 11.54 6.17 -1.26
N HIS A 254 12.16 7.29 -1.57
CA HIS A 254 11.80 8.60 -1.05
C HIS A 254 11.48 9.52 -2.22
N ASN A 255 10.39 10.31 -2.10
CA ASN A 255 9.92 11.24 -3.12
C ASN A 255 9.61 10.56 -4.47
N LEU A 256 8.53 9.78 -4.47
CA LEU A 256 7.91 9.22 -5.67
C LEU A 256 6.68 10.04 -6.06
N ARG A 257 6.64 10.48 -7.31
CA ARG A 257 5.48 11.17 -7.85
C ARG A 257 4.93 10.46 -9.09
N CYS A 258 3.66 10.09 -9.03
CA CYS A 258 2.90 9.51 -10.14
C CYS A 258 1.86 10.53 -10.60
N GLU A 259 1.95 11.00 -11.86
CA GLU A 259 1.12 12.07 -12.39
C GLU A 259 0.38 11.64 -13.65
N ASN A 260 -0.91 11.96 -13.74
CA ASN A 260 -1.71 11.74 -14.95
C ASN A 260 -1.68 10.27 -15.42
N LEU A 261 -1.65 9.32 -14.50
CA LEU A 261 -1.67 7.90 -14.87
C LEU A 261 -3.11 7.46 -15.18
N SER A 262 -3.26 6.67 -16.25
CA SER A 262 -4.50 5.95 -16.54
C SER A 262 -4.25 4.46 -16.32
N LEU A 263 -4.83 3.91 -15.25
CA LEU A 263 -4.58 2.56 -14.79
C LEU A 263 -5.85 1.72 -14.91
N GLN A 264 -5.70 0.42 -15.12
CA GLN A 264 -6.82 -0.51 -15.12
C GLN A 264 -6.74 -1.42 -13.90
N GLY A 265 -7.81 -1.48 -13.11
CA GLY A 265 -7.87 -2.42 -11.99
C GLY A 265 -8.05 -3.86 -12.49
N HIS A 266 -7.29 -4.78 -11.92
CA HIS A 266 -7.45 -6.22 -12.16
C HIS A 266 -8.78 -6.73 -11.62
N ARG A 267 -9.32 -7.77 -12.26
CA ARG A 267 -10.41 -8.54 -11.67
C ARG A 267 -9.98 -9.16 -10.36
N THR A 268 -10.91 -9.24 -9.42
CA THR A 268 -10.66 -9.88 -8.12
C THR A 268 -10.33 -11.35 -8.33
N PHE A 269 -9.14 -11.74 -7.92
CA PHE A 269 -8.71 -13.12 -8.04
C PHE A 269 -9.40 -13.99 -6.99
N TYR A 270 -9.96 -15.09 -7.45
CA TYR A 270 -10.55 -16.12 -6.60
C TYR A 270 -9.97 -17.47 -6.92
N ASP A 271 -9.64 -18.23 -5.89
CA ASP A 271 -9.39 -19.66 -5.97
C ASP A 271 -10.65 -20.43 -5.53
N PHE A 272 -10.64 -21.71 -5.74
CA PHE A 272 -11.73 -22.61 -5.37
C PHE A 272 -11.22 -23.76 -4.54
N PHE A 273 -12.02 -24.17 -3.56
CA PHE A 273 -11.83 -25.43 -2.88
C PHE A 273 -12.18 -26.60 -3.84
N PRO A 274 -11.67 -27.84 -3.59
CA PRO A 274 -12.01 -28.99 -4.41
C PRO A 274 -13.51 -29.29 -4.48
N ASP A 275 -14.29 -28.82 -3.53
CA ASP A 275 -15.77 -28.95 -3.50
C ASP A 275 -16.50 -27.84 -4.25
N GLY A 276 -15.77 -26.98 -4.96
CA GLY A 276 -16.31 -25.89 -5.79
C GLY A 276 -16.68 -24.63 -5.00
N ARG A 277 -16.50 -24.57 -3.67
CA ARG A 277 -16.72 -23.34 -2.90
C ARG A 277 -15.62 -22.35 -3.21
N ARG A 278 -15.99 -21.09 -3.31
CA ARG A 278 -15.06 -19.96 -3.51
C ARG A 278 -14.23 -19.74 -2.25
N ARG A 279 -12.91 -19.66 -2.39
CA ARG A 279 -12.02 -19.19 -1.32
C ARG A 279 -12.12 -17.67 -1.17
N SER A 280 -11.58 -17.16 -0.07
CA SER A 280 -11.42 -15.73 0.11
C SER A 280 -10.62 -15.12 -1.06
N PRO A 281 -10.99 -13.92 -1.52
CA PRO A 281 -10.28 -13.29 -2.60
C PRO A 281 -8.82 -12.98 -2.20
N MET A 282 -7.93 -13.09 -3.16
CA MET A 282 -6.53 -12.69 -3.00
C MET A 282 -6.28 -11.34 -3.65
N GLY A 283 -5.29 -10.60 -3.15
CA GLY A 283 -4.88 -9.33 -3.73
C GLY A 283 -4.38 -9.49 -5.15
N SER A 284 -4.85 -8.62 -6.02
CA SER A 284 -4.36 -8.45 -7.38
C SER A 284 -4.27 -6.95 -7.60
N TYR A 285 -3.05 -6.42 -7.54
CA TYR A 285 -2.83 -4.98 -7.50
C TYR A 285 -2.29 -4.46 -8.82
N ASP A 286 -2.62 -3.22 -9.15
CA ASP A 286 -1.94 -2.48 -10.21
C ASP A 286 -0.80 -1.62 -9.66
N ILE A 287 -0.88 -1.27 -8.38
CA ILE A 287 0.18 -0.59 -7.63
C ILE A 287 0.48 -1.37 -6.36
N GLY A 288 1.73 -1.75 -6.16
CA GLY A 288 2.24 -2.36 -4.94
C GLY A 288 3.30 -1.47 -4.28
N GLY A 289 3.11 -1.10 -3.02
CA GLY A 289 4.02 -0.21 -2.31
C GLY A 289 4.51 -0.79 -0.99
N SER A 290 5.77 -0.52 -0.66
CA SER A 290 6.34 -0.89 0.64
C SER A 290 7.48 0.06 1.02
N ASP A 291 7.54 0.40 2.30
CA ASP A 291 8.69 1.10 2.87
C ASP A 291 9.12 2.34 2.07
N ALA A 292 8.17 3.23 1.80
CA ALA A 292 8.42 4.42 1.01
C ALA A 292 7.92 5.69 1.72
N ASN A 293 8.60 6.80 1.48
CA ASN A 293 8.23 8.10 2.04
C ASN A 293 7.91 9.11 0.95
N GLU A 294 6.92 9.97 1.20
CA GLU A 294 6.46 10.99 0.24
C GLU A 294 6.11 10.40 -1.12
N VAL A 295 5.07 9.57 -1.11
CA VAL A 295 4.50 8.99 -2.33
C VAL A 295 3.23 9.76 -2.69
N VAL A 296 3.22 10.35 -3.87
CA VAL A 296 2.09 11.17 -4.35
C VAL A 296 1.53 10.60 -5.65
N PHE A 297 0.24 10.30 -5.65
CA PHE A 297 -0.54 10.06 -6.86
C PHE A 297 -1.37 11.30 -7.14
N TYR A 298 -1.08 11.97 -8.24
CA TYR A 298 -1.72 13.21 -8.65
C TYR A 298 -2.44 13.05 -9.99
N ASN A 299 -3.71 13.39 -10.05
CA ASN A 299 -4.53 13.28 -11.26
C ASN A 299 -4.46 11.89 -11.92
N CYS A 300 -4.47 10.82 -11.09
CA CYS A 300 -4.44 9.43 -11.56
C CYS A 300 -5.85 8.87 -11.62
N THR A 301 -6.14 8.10 -12.68
CA THR A 301 -7.47 7.57 -12.94
C THR A 301 -7.43 6.06 -13.15
N GLN A 302 -8.32 5.35 -12.45
CA GLN A 302 -8.66 3.98 -12.80
C GLN A 302 -9.71 4.00 -13.92
N ASN A 303 -9.32 3.59 -15.13
CA ASN A 303 -10.19 3.72 -16.31
C ASN A 303 -11.40 2.77 -16.31
N ASN A 304 -11.38 1.71 -15.51
CA ASN A 304 -12.50 0.80 -15.27
C ASN A 304 -13.13 0.96 -13.88
N PHE A 305 -13.09 2.15 -13.30
CA PHE A 305 -13.69 2.43 -11.99
C PHE A 305 -15.20 2.25 -11.96
N PHE A 306 -15.88 2.73 -12.98
CA PHE A 306 -17.33 2.57 -13.12
C PHE A 306 -17.69 1.32 -13.93
N GLU A 307 -18.93 0.84 -13.74
CA GLU A 307 -19.51 -0.22 -14.59
C GLU A 307 -19.54 0.23 -16.05
N GLU A 308 -19.48 -0.73 -16.97
CA GLU A 308 -19.50 -0.44 -18.40
C GLU A 308 -20.80 0.30 -18.79
N GLY A 309 -20.65 1.42 -19.48
CA GLY A 309 -21.76 2.28 -19.87
C GLY A 309 -22.31 3.17 -18.74
N SER A 310 -21.68 3.21 -17.58
CA SER A 310 -22.01 4.10 -16.46
C SER A 310 -20.90 5.08 -16.17
N ASP A 311 -21.26 6.24 -15.67
CA ASP A 311 -20.36 7.27 -15.12
C ASP A 311 -20.63 7.56 -13.63
N SER A 312 -21.50 6.76 -13.01
CA SER A 312 -21.96 6.99 -11.63
C SER A 312 -22.08 5.73 -10.78
N VAL A 313 -22.04 4.53 -11.38
CA VAL A 313 -22.11 3.25 -10.67
C VAL A 313 -20.72 2.65 -10.59
N PRO A 314 -20.04 2.69 -9.45
CA PRO A 314 -18.71 2.12 -9.32
C PRO A 314 -18.77 0.58 -9.35
N ARG A 315 -17.73 -0.03 -9.91
CA ARG A 315 -17.58 -1.49 -9.87
C ARG A 315 -17.34 -1.97 -8.44
N LYS A 316 -17.86 -3.15 -8.13
CA LYS A 316 -17.75 -3.73 -6.79
C LYS A 316 -16.36 -4.34 -6.55
N GLU A 317 -15.86 -4.24 -5.32
CA GLU A 317 -14.61 -4.92 -4.91
C GLU A 317 -14.66 -6.43 -5.13
N SER A 318 -15.85 -7.04 -5.08
CA SER A 318 -16.04 -8.46 -5.39
C SER A 318 -15.76 -8.82 -6.86
N GLU A 319 -15.73 -7.83 -7.75
CA GLU A 319 -15.45 -8.00 -9.18
C GLU A 319 -14.06 -7.47 -9.54
N TYR A 320 -13.66 -6.36 -8.92
CA TYR A 320 -12.38 -5.70 -9.14
C TYR A 320 -11.75 -5.37 -7.79
N TRP A 321 -10.59 -5.98 -7.50
CA TRP A 321 -9.93 -5.84 -6.20
C TRP A 321 -9.51 -4.40 -5.90
N GLY A 322 -9.13 -3.67 -6.90
CA GLY A 322 -8.69 -2.29 -6.78
C GLY A 322 -7.22 -2.08 -7.13
N ILE A 323 -6.77 -0.84 -6.97
CA ILE A 323 -5.49 -0.41 -7.52
C ILE A 323 -4.34 -0.60 -6.54
N MET A 324 -4.48 -0.16 -5.31
CA MET A 324 -3.34 -0.02 -4.39
C MET A 324 -3.32 -1.06 -3.29
N GLY A 325 -2.13 -1.65 -3.07
CA GLY A 325 -1.75 -2.28 -1.80
C GLY A 325 -0.44 -1.68 -1.30
N THR A 326 -0.37 -1.31 -0.01
CA THR A 326 0.84 -0.69 0.55
C THR A 326 1.14 -1.13 1.98
N ASN A 327 2.43 -1.16 2.34
CA ASN A 327 2.93 -1.55 3.65
C ASN A 327 4.00 -0.57 4.11
N TYR A 328 3.99 -0.21 5.39
CA TYR A 328 5.05 0.59 6.04
C TYR A 328 5.42 1.91 5.35
N CYS A 329 4.52 2.48 4.56
CA CYS A 329 4.78 3.76 3.92
C CYS A 329 4.56 4.92 4.88
N LYS A 330 5.23 6.06 4.62
CA LYS A 330 5.00 7.33 5.30
C LYS A 330 4.60 8.39 4.29
N ASN A 331 3.66 9.27 4.68
CA ASN A 331 3.25 10.41 3.85
C ASN A 331 2.76 10.01 2.45
N LEU A 332 1.77 9.12 2.39
CA LEU A 332 1.13 8.70 1.14
C LEU A 332 -0.06 9.62 0.82
N THR A 333 -0.11 10.12 -0.41
CA THR A 333 -1.13 11.07 -0.87
C THR A 333 -1.78 10.62 -2.16
N TYR A 334 -3.14 10.64 -2.18
CA TYR A 334 -3.95 10.71 -3.39
C TYR A 334 -4.51 12.11 -3.52
N GLU A 335 -4.25 12.78 -4.62
CA GLU A 335 -4.79 14.11 -4.91
C GLU A 335 -5.35 14.18 -6.32
N GLN A 336 -6.57 14.68 -6.47
CA GLN A 336 -7.31 14.78 -7.73
C GLN A 336 -7.47 13.44 -8.48
N CYS A 337 -7.62 12.34 -7.73
CA CYS A 337 -7.64 10.99 -8.28
C CYS A 337 -9.06 10.43 -8.42
N LEU A 338 -9.19 9.43 -9.29
CA LEU A 338 -10.33 8.51 -9.38
C LEU A 338 -9.79 7.09 -9.28
N LEU A 339 -9.66 6.57 -8.06
CA LEU A 339 -9.03 5.27 -7.79
C LEU A 339 -9.89 4.46 -6.83
N SER A 340 -10.03 3.15 -7.08
CA SER A 340 -10.92 2.30 -6.28
C SER A 340 -10.45 2.08 -4.85
N ARG A 341 -9.14 2.15 -4.58
CA ARG A 341 -8.64 1.68 -3.29
C ARG A 341 -7.44 2.48 -2.80
N PHE A 342 -7.54 2.90 -1.54
CA PHE A 342 -6.41 3.28 -0.71
C PHE A 342 -6.27 2.20 0.36
N ASP A 343 -5.27 1.33 0.26
CA ASP A 343 -5.18 0.15 1.13
C ASP A 343 -3.84 0.07 1.84
N ALA A 344 -3.85 0.49 3.08
CA ALA A 344 -2.72 0.36 3.99
C ALA A 344 -2.80 -0.97 4.74
N HIS A 345 -1.88 -1.89 4.44
CA HIS A 345 -1.84 -3.20 5.08
C HIS A 345 -1.15 -3.17 6.45
N SER A 346 0.16 -3.08 6.46
CA SER A 346 0.99 -3.38 7.63
C SER A 346 1.52 -2.13 8.32
N GLY A 347 0.70 -1.09 8.38
CA GLY A 347 1.09 0.18 8.98
C GLY A 347 1.54 1.21 7.95
N ILE A 348 0.75 2.26 7.85
CA ILE A 348 1.10 3.48 7.13
C ILE A 348 1.09 4.63 8.15
N TYR A 349 1.92 5.61 7.93
CA TYR A 349 1.99 6.78 8.80
C TYR A 349 1.78 8.04 7.98
N ASN A 350 0.74 8.79 8.33
CA ASN A 350 0.16 9.90 7.59
C ASN A 350 -0.37 9.50 6.21
N ALA A 351 -1.65 9.67 6.04
CA ALA A 351 -2.40 9.38 4.82
C ALA A 351 -3.18 10.62 4.39
N THR A 352 -3.15 10.96 3.11
CA THR A 352 -3.95 12.07 2.57
C THR A 352 -4.74 11.59 1.36
N VAL A 353 -6.05 11.83 1.40
CA VAL A 353 -6.97 11.65 0.27
C VAL A 353 -7.66 12.98 0.05
N LYS A 354 -7.32 13.68 -1.04
CA LYS A 354 -7.76 15.04 -1.28
C LYS A 354 -8.30 15.21 -2.70
N ASP A 355 -9.41 15.95 -2.84
CA ASP A 355 -10.06 16.22 -4.13
C ASP A 355 -10.28 14.93 -4.97
N THR A 356 -10.53 13.79 -4.30
CA THR A 356 -10.45 12.45 -4.87
C THR A 356 -11.80 11.72 -4.76
N THR A 357 -12.11 10.95 -5.78
CA THR A 357 -13.22 9.98 -5.75
C THR A 357 -12.66 8.58 -5.53
N ILE A 358 -13.18 7.88 -4.53
CA ILE A 358 -12.65 6.59 -4.11
C ILE A 358 -13.77 5.65 -3.64
N LEU A 359 -13.57 4.35 -3.86
CA LEU A 359 -14.50 3.33 -3.40
C LEU A 359 -14.18 2.82 -1.99
N ASN A 360 -12.89 2.77 -1.62
CA ASN A 360 -12.47 2.08 -0.40
C ASN A 360 -11.22 2.70 0.21
N ILE A 361 -11.31 3.08 1.48
CA ILE A 361 -10.17 3.57 2.28
C ILE A 361 -9.94 2.57 3.42
N LYS A 362 -8.85 1.82 3.35
CA LYS A 362 -8.42 0.87 4.38
C LYS A 362 -7.18 1.40 5.07
N LEU A 363 -7.25 1.56 6.38
CA LEU A 363 -6.17 2.13 7.18
C LEU A 363 -5.71 1.16 8.25
N THR A 364 -4.41 1.17 8.49
CA THR A 364 -3.74 0.60 9.65
C THR A 364 -2.45 1.37 9.90
N GLY A 365 -2.15 1.72 11.15
CA GLY A 365 -0.96 2.47 11.49
C GLY A 365 -1.24 3.67 12.36
N GLY A 366 -0.83 4.86 11.93
CA GLY A 366 -0.99 6.05 12.79
C GLY A 366 -0.63 7.38 12.12
N GLY A 367 -0.51 8.41 12.96
CA GLY A 367 -0.31 9.78 12.52
C GLY A 367 -1.62 10.46 12.11
N THR A 368 -1.57 11.34 11.11
CA THR A 368 -2.75 12.04 10.62
C THR A 368 -3.27 11.41 9.33
N ALA A 369 -4.53 10.97 9.35
CA ALA A 369 -5.27 10.63 8.14
C ALA A 369 -6.19 11.80 7.79
N LEU A 370 -5.94 12.44 6.65
CA LEU A 370 -6.74 13.56 6.14
C LEU A 370 -7.54 13.10 4.91
N ILE A 371 -8.87 13.23 4.98
CA ILE A 371 -9.78 13.02 3.84
C ILE A 371 -10.51 14.34 3.61
N GLU A 372 -10.16 15.01 2.52
CA GLU A 372 -10.64 16.37 2.25
C GLU A 372 -11.20 16.50 0.84
N ASN A 373 -12.32 17.25 0.70
CA ASN A 373 -12.98 17.52 -0.57
C ASN A 373 -13.25 16.27 -1.41
N SER A 374 -13.43 15.12 -0.78
CA SER A 374 -13.40 13.81 -1.44
C SER A 374 -14.76 13.11 -1.39
N THR A 375 -14.99 12.23 -2.36
CA THR A 375 -16.19 11.39 -2.42
C THR A 375 -15.81 9.94 -2.17
N VAL A 376 -16.41 9.34 -1.15
CA VAL A 376 -16.24 7.90 -0.82
C VAL A 376 -17.56 7.19 -1.11
N TYR A 377 -17.51 6.14 -1.92
CA TYR A 377 -18.64 5.26 -2.17
C TYR A 377 -18.75 4.17 -1.11
N GLU A 378 -19.97 3.71 -0.84
CA GLU A 378 -20.21 2.58 0.06
C GLU A 378 -19.66 1.27 -0.53
N ASN A 379 -18.95 0.52 0.30
CA ASN A 379 -18.45 -0.79 -0.06
C ASN A 379 -18.52 -1.76 1.14
N HIS A 380 -19.62 -1.75 1.88
CA HIS A 380 -19.87 -2.59 3.06
C HIS A 380 -18.89 -2.41 4.24
N THR A 381 -17.90 -1.54 4.10
CA THR A 381 -16.82 -1.31 5.09
C THR A 381 -16.82 0.11 5.65
N GLY A 382 -17.89 0.87 5.43
CA GLY A 382 -18.04 2.23 5.92
C GLY A 382 -17.19 3.26 5.14
N PHE A 383 -17.16 4.49 5.67
CA PHE A 383 -16.36 5.55 5.07
C PHE A 383 -14.86 5.25 5.15
N VAL A 384 -14.40 4.67 6.28
CA VAL A 384 -13.04 4.16 6.47
C VAL A 384 -13.10 2.76 7.10
N TYR A 385 -12.32 1.85 6.60
CA TYR A 385 -12.10 0.55 7.20
C TYR A 385 -10.77 0.50 7.96
N LEU A 386 -10.81 0.38 9.29
CA LEU A 386 -9.64 0.00 10.05
C LEU A 386 -9.43 -1.51 9.92
N ARG A 387 -8.39 -1.90 9.20
CA ARG A 387 -8.17 -3.31 8.83
C ARG A 387 -8.15 -4.25 10.02
N ALA A 388 -9.12 -5.13 10.06
CA ALA A 388 -9.31 -6.06 11.16
C ALA A 388 -8.17 -7.06 11.28
N ASP A 389 -7.64 -7.54 10.16
CA ASP A 389 -6.53 -8.49 10.09
C ASP A 389 -5.17 -7.90 10.55
N TYR A 390 -5.14 -6.59 10.84
CA TYR A 390 -4.02 -5.87 11.43
C TYR A 390 -4.43 -5.07 12.67
N GLY A 391 -5.44 -5.55 13.41
CA GLY A 391 -5.83 -5.07 14.73
C GLY A 391 -6.73 -3.87 14.77
N SER A 392 -7.32 -3.46 13.65
CA SER A 392 -8.25 -2.33 13.58
C SER A 392 -7.72 -1.08 14.29
N THR A 393 -6.46 -0.72 14.04
CA THR A 393 -5.77 0.32 14.78
C THR A 393 -5.37 1.50 13.91
N TRP A 394 -5.61 2.71 14.42
CA TRP A 394 -5.02 3.95 13.93
C TRP A 394 -4.63 4.82 15.10
N ASN A 395 -3.34 4.93 15.36
CA ASN A 395 -2.81 5.71 16.47
C ASN A 395 -2.57 7.16 16.03
N GLY A 396 -3.58 8.01 16.20
CA GLY A 396 -3.51 9.42 15.83
C GLY A 396 -4.89 10.02 15.48
N ASP A 397 -4.91 10.90 14.51
CA ASP A 397 -6.09 11.67 14.13
C ASP A 397 -6.65 11.21 12.77
N LEU A 398 -7.98 11.17 12.66
CA LEU A 398 -8.71 11.06 11.41
C LEU A 398 -9.50 12.36 11.18
N ILE A 399 -9.15 13.08 10.12
CA ILE A 399 -9.79 14.34 9.76
C ILE A 399 -10.59 14.15 8.48
N ILE A 400 -11.92 14.29 8.56
CA ILE A 400 -12.83 14.22 7.43
C ILE A 400 -13.38 15.63 7.22
N ARG A 401 -13.10 16.24 6.07
CA ARG A 401 -13.48 17.63 5.81
C ARG A 401 -14.08 17.81 4.42
N ASN A 402 -15.19 18.59 4.33
CA ASN A 402 -15.82 18.95 3.07
C ASN A 402 -16.05 17.74 2.13
N SER A 403 -16.40 16.59 2.67
CA SER A 403 -16.41 15.33 1.93
C SER A 403 -17.82 14.76 1.80
N ARG A 404 -17.97 13.77 0.94
CA ARG A 404 -19.23 13.11 0.65
C ARG A 404 -19.13 11.62 0.86
N TYR A 405 -20.10 11.06 1.57
CA TYR A 405 -20.29 9.63 1.76
C TYR A 405 -21.53 9.18 0.98
N LEU A 406 -21.33 8.44 -0.07
CA LEU A 406 -22.40 7.93 -0.94
C LEU A 406 -22.70 6.49 -0.56
N ASN A 407 -23.36 6.29 0.59
CA ASN A 407 -23.76 4.96 1.04
C ASN A 407 -25.11 4.54 0.45
N ASP A 408 -25.29 3.23 0.26
CA ASP A 408 -26.49 2.63 -0.31
C ASP A 408 -27.37 1.94 0.75
N THR A 409 -26.95 1.95 2.02
CA THR A 409 -27.68 1.41 3.17
C THR A 409 -28.39 2.50 3.96
N GLU A 410 -29.46 2.15 4.69
CA GLU A 410 -30.17 3.11 5.54
C GLU A 410 -29.32 3.58 6.72
N ASP A 411 -28.59 2.65 7.34
CA ASP A 411 -27.60 2.95 8.37
C ASP A 411 -26.27 3.35 7.72
N SER A 412 -25.58 4.31 8.31
CA SER A 412 -24.22 4.68 7.90
C SER A 412 -23.21 4.42 9.01
N ASN A 413 -21.95 4.29 8.66
CA ASN A 413 -20.87 4.23 9.62
C ASN A 413 -19.62 4.95 9.10
N LEU A 414 -19.01 5.75 9.94
CA LEU A 414 -17.77 6.43 9.59
C LEU A 414 -16.61 5.43 9.54
N ILE A 415 -16.54 4.56 10.55
CA ILE A 415 -15.48 3.57 10.63
C ILE A 415 -16.08 2.17 10.77
N TYR A 416 -15.58 1.26 9.95
CA TYR A 416 -15.75 -0.17 10.16
C TYR A 416 -14.50 -0.73 10.82
N GLY A 417 -14.69 -1.55 11.86
CA GLY A 417 -13.61 -2.23 12.55
C GLY A 417 -14.07 -3.60 13.07
N ALA A 418 -13.14 -4.39 13.49
CA ALA A 418 -13.42 -5.67 14.12
C ALA A 418 -12.30 -6.03 15.11
N TRP A 419 -12.68 -6.86 16.10
CA TRP A 419 -11.71 -7.43 17.00
C TRP A 419 -10.94 -8.53 16.29
N PHE A 420 -9.68 -8.24 15.94
CA PHE A 420 -8.69 -9.27 15.68
C PHE A 420 -7.51 -8.99 16.57
N ASN A 421 -7.18 -9.90 17.44
CA ASN A 421 -6.30 -9.65 18.59
C ASN A 421 -4.82 -9.68 18.34
N TRP A 422 -4.38 -9.70 17.14
CA TRP A 422 -3.04 -10.14 16.87
C TRP A 422 -2.14 -9.17 16.16
N SER A 423 -2.56 -7.96 15.98
CA SER A 423 -1.67 -6.98 15.42
C SER A 423 -1.36 -5.89 16.41
N TYR A 424 -0.08 -5.72 16.60
CA TYR A 424 0.45 -4.75 17.50
C TYR A 424 1.39 -3.86 16.72
N PHE A 425 0.95 -2.77 16.19
CA PHE A 425 1.86 -1.75 15.69
C PHE A 425 2.62 -1.12 16.85
N GLY A 426 3.48 -1.91 17.52
CA GLY A 426 4.20 -1.50 18.70
C GLY A 426 3.34 -1.26 19.95
N THR A 427 2.04 -1.59 19.92
CA THR A 427 1.12 -1.39 21.03
C THR A 427 0.33 -2.66 21.32
N ASP A 428 0.06 -2.91 22.62
CA ASP A 428 -0.74 -4.06 23.06
C ASP A 428 -2.25 -3.79 22.99
N VAL A 429 -2.66 -2.66 22.41
CA VAL A 429 -4.03 -2.15 22.46
C VAL A 429 -4.40 -1.58 21.10
N PRO A 430 -5.59 -1.91 20.55
CA PRO A 430 -6.09 -1.19 19.40
C PRO A 430 -6.26 0.29 19.72
N HIS A 431 -5.75 1.16 18.86
CA HIS A 431 -5.97 2.58 18.95
C HIS A 431 -7.11 2.98 18.02
N LEU A 432 -8.18 3.55 18.60
CA LEU A 432 -9.18 4.26 17.82
C LEU A 432 -8.68 5.70 17.60
N PRO A 433 -8.78 6.25 16.37
CA PRO A 433 -8.36 7.62 16.12
C PRO A 433 -9.22 8.62 16.88
N ASN A 434 -8.67 9.78 17.22
CA ASN A 434 -9.52 10.95 17.40
C ASN A 434 -10.06 11.38 16.05
N ILE A 435 -11.34 11.75 15.99
CA ILE A 435 -12.02 12.01 14.72
C ILE A 435 -12.50 13.45 14.71
N THR A 436 -12.18 14.17 13.65
CA THR A 436 -12.83 15.44 13.32
C THR A 436 -13.65 15.25 12.05
N VAL A 437 -14.97 15.49 12.16
CA VAL A 437 -15.90 15.49 11.04
C VAL A 437 -16.37 16.91 10.81
N ASP A 438 -15.95 17.53 9.71
CA ASP A 438 -16.25 18.91 9.39
C ASP A 438 -16.89 18.99 7.99
N ASN A 439 -18.19 19.33 7.92
CA ASN A 439 -18.94 19.43 6.66
C ASN A 439 -18.92 18.12 5.85
N LEU A 440 -19.42 17.02 6.43
CA LEU A 440 -19.62 15.74 5.74
C LEU A 440 -21.08 15.63 5.27
N TYR A 441 -21.27 15.33 3.98
CA TYR A 441 -22.55 14.93 3.42
C TYR A 441 -22.67 13.40 3.41
N ILE A 442 -23.78 12.87 3.93
CA ILE A 442 -24.14 11.45 3.90
C ILE A 442 -25.39 11.27 3.05
N LYS A 443 -25.32 10.49 1.97
CA LYS A 443 -26.42 10.31 1.00
C LYS A 443 -27.68 9.71 1.62
N ASN A 444 -27.53 8.62 2.34
CA ASN A 444 -28.63 7.94 3.05
C ASN A 444 -28.36 8.01 4.55
N SER A 445 -29.05 8.95 5.21
CA SER A 445 -28.89 9.21 6.65
C SER A 445 -30.20 9.04 7.43
N SER A 446 -31.16 8.31 6.85
CA SER A 446 -32.48 8.10 7.45
C SER A 446 -32.48 7.06 8.57
N GLY A 447 -31.50 6.17 8.58
CA GLY A 447 -31.29 5.20 9.64
C GLY A 447 -30.36 5.73 10.73
N THR A 448 -29.65 4.83 11.39
CA THR A 448 -28.71 5.17 12.45
C THR A 448 -27.33 5.49 11.85
N ASN A 449 -26.78 6.65 12.22
CA ASN A 449 -25.42 7.03 11.81
C ASN A 449 -24.43 6.68 12.93
N TYR A 450 -23.70 5.60 12.75
CA TYR A 450 -22.69 5.15 13.72
C TYR A 450 -21.34 5.84 13.47
N VAL A 451 -20.64 6.16 14.54
CA VAL A 451 -19.20 6.47 14.42
C VAL A 451 -18.45 5.18 14.06
N TYR A 452 -18.75 4.10 14.79
CA TYR A 452 -18.14 2.80 14.52
C TYR A 452 -19.19 1.72 14.30
N LYS A 453 -19.07 1.01 13.20
CA LYS A 453 -19.66 -0.31 13.04
C LYS A 453 -18.60 -1.33 13.43
N TRP A 454 -18.79 -1.95 14.57
CA TRP A 454 -17.86 -2.93 15.09
C TRP A 454 -18.41 -4.35 14.86
N SER A 455 -17.64 -5.19 14.18
CA SER A 455 -18.04 -6.56 13.91
C SER A 455 -17.40 -7.51 14.93
N SER A 456 -18.23 -8.32 15.55
CA SER A 456 -17.82 -9.44 16.40
C SER A 456 -17.83 -10.78 15.65
N GLN A 457 -17.99 -10.77 14.32
CA GLN A 457 -18.27 -12.00 13.55
C GLN A 457 -17.20 -13.10 13.66
N ASN A 458 -15.97 -12.76 14.06
CA ASN A 458 -14.89 -13.72 14.24
C ASN A 458 -14.40 -13.77 15.70
N HIS A 459 -15.19 -13.21 16.63
CA HIS A 459 -14.86 -13.18 18.04
C HIS A 459 -16.03 -13.70 18.83
N ARG A 460 -15.79 -14.77 19.50
CA ARG A 460 -16.72 -15.29 20.48
C ARG A 460 -16.11 -15.11 21.85
N PHE A 461 -16.90 -14.59 22.76
CA PHE A 461 -16.60 -14.67 24.18
C PHE A 461 -17.19 -15.97 24.69
N ASN A 462 -16.40 -16.72 25.39
CA ASN A 462 -16.94 -17.87 26.13
C ASN A 462 -17.81 -17.38 27.31
N GLU A 463 -18.43 -18.27 27.99
CA GLU A 463 -19.28 -17.99 29.18
C GLU A 463 -18.55 -17.24 30.30
N ASN A 464 -17.22 -17.22 30.30
CA ASN A 464 -16.37 -16.48 31.24
C ASN A 464 -15.94 -15.09 30.71
N HIS A 465 -16.50 -14.64 29.57
CA HIS A 465 -16.09 -13.42 28.86
C HIS A 465 -14.63 -13.44 28.37
N GLU A 466 -14.05 -14.62 28.21
CA GLU A 466 -12.74 -14.78 27.60
C GLU A 466 -12.88 -14.81 26.07
N LEU A 467 -12.04 -14.03 25.40
CA LEU A 467 -12.01 -13.99 23.95
C LEU A 467 -11.33 -15.25 23.41
N PHE A 468 -12.00 -15.98 22.54
CA PHE A 468 -11.39 -17.07 21.80
C PHE A 468 -11.49 -16.82 20.29
N VAL A 469 -10.56 -17.38 19.56
CA VAL A 469 -10.45 -17.26 18.12
C VAL A 469 -10.62 -18.64 17.51
N GLU A 470 -11.50 -18.73 16.53
CA GLU A 470 -11.65 -19.93 15.72
C GLU A 470 -10.89 -19.74 14.40
N ASP A 471 -10.18 -20.77 13.96
CA ASP A 471 -9.62 -20.80 12.62
C ASP A 471 -10.71 -20.98 11.55
N ALA A 472 -10.32 -20.99 10.28
CA ALA A 472 -11.26 -21.18 9.16
C ALA A 472 -11.96 -22.56 9.17
N LYS A 473 -11.54 -23.48 10.05
CA LYS A 473 -12.13 -24.80 10.23
C LYS A 473 -13.05 -24.86 11.45
N GLY A 474 -13.11 -23.80 12.28
CA GLY A 474 -13.85 -23.75 13.53
C GLY A 474 -13.07 -24.30 14.72
N ASP A 475 -11.76 -24.57 14.57
CA ASP A 475 -10.91 -25.01 15.66
C ASP A 475 -10.48 -23.80 16.50
N THR A 476 -10.57 -23.91 17.83
CA THR A 476 -10.13 -22.86 18.76
C THR A 476 -8.61 -22.71 18.69
N ILE A 477 -8.15 -21.51 18.41
CA ILE A 477 -6.72 -21.17 18.43
C ILE A 477 -6.38 -20.59 19.80
N ASP A 478 -5.19 -20.91 20.33
CA ASP A 478 -4.69 -20.32 21.56
C ASP A 478 -4.70 -18.80 21.52
N GLN A 479 -5.15 -18.19 22.61
CA GLN A 479 -5.24 -16.75 22.72
C GLN A 479 -3.84 -16.11 22.61
N PRO A 480 -3.73 -15.01 21.87
CA PRO A 480 -2.45 -14.32 21.76
C PRO A 480 -2.00 -13.80 23.14
N THR A 481 -0.73 -13.97 23.42
CA THR A 481 -0.10 -13.46 24.61
C THR A 481 0.29 -12.00 24.40
N LEU A 482 -0.06 -11.11 25.31
CA LEU A 482 0.40 -9.74 25.32
C LEU A 482 1.92 -9.66 25.56
N LYS A 483 2.55 -8.52 25.28
CA LYS A 483 3.98 -8.30 25.51
C LYS A 483 4.41 -8.53 26.98
N ASP A 484 3.49 -8.35 27.91
CA ASP A 484 3.71 -8.60 29.34
C ASP A 484 3.54 -10.08 29.72
N GLY A 485 3.31 -10.97 28.76
CA GLY A 485 3.09 -12.39 28.98
C GLY A 485 1.67 -12.76 29.41
N SER A 486 0.77 -11.79 29.58
CA SER A 486 -0.63 -12.06 29.92
C SER A 486 -1.42 -12.46 28.67
N LYS A 487 -2.52 -13.22 28.87
CA LYS A 487 -3.46 -13.51 27.78
C LYS A 487 -4.36 -12.31 27.54
N ASN A 488 -4.61 -11.99 26.26
CA ASN A 488 -5.49 -10.88 25.90
C ASN A 488 -6.97 -11.26 26.02
N ASN A 489 -7.43 -11.41 27.24
CA ASN A 489 -8.81 -11.81 27.56
C ASN A 489 -9.81 -10.64 27.46
N ASN A 490 -9.33 -9.40 27.35
CA ASN A 490 -10.20 -8.24 27.32
C ASN A 490 -9.48 -7.15 26.51
N PRO A 491 -9.91 -6.89 25.27
CA PRO A 491 -9.26 -5.91 24.44
C PRO A 491 -9.34 -4.54 25.11
N ARG A 492 -8.19 -4.01 25.50
CA ARG A 492 -8.09 -2.68 26.04
C ARG A 492 -8.20 -1.69 24.89
N MET A 493 -9.26 -0.91 24.85
CA MET A 493 -9.37 0.21 23.93
C MET A 493 -9.12 1.52 24.66
N LEU A 494 -8.37 2.39 24.04
CA LEU A 494 -8.22 3.77 24.49
C LEU A 494 -9.48 4.56 24.11
N GLN A 495 -9.75 5.62 24.87
CA GLN A 495 -10.85 6.53 24.57
C GLN A 495 -10.59 7.27 23.25
N SER A 496 -11.64 7.46 22.47
CA SER A 496 -11.64 8.25 21.24
C SER A 496 -12.57 9.44 21.41
N THR A 497 -12.13 10.60 20.97
CA THR A 497 -12.95 11.82 20.89
C THR A 497 -13.35 12.04 19.45
N VAL A 498 -14.65 12.30 19.24
CA VAL A 498 -15.24 12.62 17.95
C VAL A 498 -15.81 14.03 18.01
N THR A 499 -15.25 14.94 17.23
CA THR A 499 -15.76 16.30 17.09
C THR A 499 -16.51 16.44 15.78
N VAL A 500 -17.79 16.79 15.86
CA VAL A 500 -18.69 16.98 14.70
C VAL A 500 -19.06 18.45 14.58
N LYS A 501 -18.78 19.03 13.42
CA LYS A 501 -19.09 20.43 13.14
C LYS A 501 -19.52 20.65 11.69
N ASN A 502 -20.32 21.68 11.48
CA ASN A 502 -20.83 22.05 10.16
C ASN A 502 -21.55 20.91 9.40
N CYS A 503 -21.99 19.87 10.09
CA CYS A 503 -22.77 18.77 9.53
C CYS A 503 -24.27 19.00 9.73
N ASP A 504 -25.10 18.26 8.98
CA ASP A 504 -26.53 18.25 9.21
C ASP A 504 -26.84 17.78 10.64
N LYS A 505 -27.58 18.58 11.41
CA LYS A 505 -27.93 18.26 12.79
C LYS A 505 -28.78 16.99 12.92
N ASN A 506 -29.45 16.59 11.84
CA ASN A 506 -30.28 15.38 11.82
C ASN A 506 -29.45 14.09 11.77
N TYR A 507 -28.15 14.16 11.50
CA TYR A 507 -27.34 12.95 11.46
C TYR A 507 -27.28 12.23 12.80
N GLY A 508 -27.26 12.95 13.93
CA GLY A 508 -27.37 12.37 15.27
C GLY A 508 -26.44 11.18 15.48
N PHE A 509 -25.14 11.35 15.29
CA PHE A 509 -24.17 10.24 15.40
C PHE A 509 -24.26 9.54 16.75
N VAL A 510 -24.26 8.20 16.73
CA VAL A 510 -24.14 7.36 17.90
C VAL A 510 -22.77 6.67 17.95
N GLY A 511 -22.33 6.27 19.15
CA GLY A 511 -20.98 5.79 19.38
C GLY A 511 -20.60 4.59 18.52
N ALA A 512 -21.14 3.42 18.82
CA ALA A 512 -20.84 2.20 18.08
C ALA A 512 -21.99 1.19 18.15
N THR A 513 -21.95 0.18 17.26
CA THR A 513 -22.84 -0.98 17.29
C THR A 513 -22.57 -1.91 18.48
N ASP A 514 -21.35 -1.89 19.00
CA ASP A 514 -20.93 -2.66 20.18
C ASP A 514 -20.93 -1.75 21.41
N GLU A 515 -21.54 -2.18 22.51
CA GLU A 515 -21.69 -1.36 23.72
C GLU A 515 -20.35 -1.02 24.39
N TYR A 516 -19.40 -1.96 24.41
CA TYR A 516 -18.07 -1.70 24.99
C TYR A 516 -17.32 -0.64 24.20
N VAL A 517 -17.32 -0.77 22.87
CA VAL A 517 -16.71 0.22 21.96
C VAL A 517 -17.43 1.57 22.09
N SER A 518 -18.76 1.57 22.14
CA SER A 518 -19.57 2.77 22.32
C SER A 518 -19.20 3.51 23.60
N GLY A 519 -18.97 2.79 24.70
CA GLY A 519 -18.53 3.34 25.98
C GLY A 519 -17.14 4.00 25.96
N LYS A 520 -16.34 3.78 24.91
CA LYS A 520 -15.02 4.40 24.71
C LYS A 520 -15.05 5.64 23.84
N ILE A 521 -16.20 6.00 23.28
CA ILE A 521 -16.34 7.08 22.32
C ILE A 521 -17.05 8.27 22.96
N GLN A 522 -16.42 9.44 22.89
CA GLN A 522 -17.01 10.70 23.33
C GLN A 522 -17.30 11.58 22.13
N ILE A 523 -18.58 11.82 21.84
CA ILE A 523 -19.02 12.68 20.72
C ILE A 523 -19.29 14.10 21.23
N LYS A 524 -18.71 15.08 20.54
CA LYS A 524 -18.90 16.52 20.78
C LYS A 524 -19.42 17.16 19.50
N TYR A 525 -20.41 18.04 19.64
CA TYR A 525 -20.96 18.84 18.54
C TYR A 525 -20.56 20.30 18.75
N GLU A 526 -19.99 20.93 17.71
CA GLU A 526 -19.53 22.32 17.69
C GLU A 526 -20.25 23.15 16.63
#